data_6dc51306e8598559e620813a2b4ffed7
#
_entry.id   6dc51306e8598559e620813a2b4ffed7
#
_cell.length_a   1.000
_cell.length_b   1.000
_cell.length_c   1.000
_cell.angle_alpha   90.00
_cell.angle_beta   90.00
_cell.angle_gamma   90.00
#
_symmetry.space_group_name_H-M   'P 1'
#
loop_
_entity.id
_entity.type
_entity.pdbx_description
1 polymer ?
#
loop_
_entity_poly.entity_id
_entity_poly.type
_entity_poly.pdbx_seq_one_letter_code
_entity_poly.pdbx_strand_id
1 'polypeptide(L)'
;MLQETTKSPPATLKERHMVEIKKYIEEIIETSGFINIDNHDVDNFLQNLEIVDAIKVHGRSNSVEELLADALKTLQEKNSPHKCIKILFSIKSSNIGEITMDDMNKISEVLSQCDEEISVVWGLSTNDKLNQGEIELIILCGFDK
;
A
#
# COMPACT_ATOMS: atom_id res chain seq x y z
N MET A 1 24.44 -13.66 -30.68
CA MET A 1 24.17 -13.79 -29.99
C MET A 1 23.64 -14.18 -29.23
N LEU A 2 23.50 -14.66 -29.25
CA LEU A 2 22.88 -15.06 -28.50
C LEU A 2 22.85 -15.07 -27.16
N GLN A 3 23.34 -14.29 -26.56
CA GLN A 3 23.25 -14.27 -25.17
C GLN A 3 21.90 -14.27 -24.64
N GLU A 4 21.02 -13.79 -25.43
CA GLU A 4 19.61 -13.89 -25.12
C GLU A 4 19.18 -15.30 -24.97
N THR A 5 19.78 -16.17 -25.73
CA THR A 5 19.43 -17.59 -25.67
C THR A 5 19.85 -18.24 -24.37
N THR A 6 20.82 -17.66 -23.68
CA THR A 6 21.28 -18.20 -22.41
C THR A 6 20.65 -17.56 -21.19
N LYS A 7 19.92 -16.47 -21.40
CA LYS A 7 19.23 -15.80 -20.33
C LYS A 7 17.87 -16.40 -20.07
N SER A 8 17.38 -16.18 -18.87
CA SER A 8 16.01 -16.50 -18.56
C SER A 8 15.06 -15.75 -19.50
N PRO A 9 13.91 -16.32 -19.82
CA PRO A 9 12.92 -15.58 -20.58
C PRO A 9 12.51 -14.32 -19.84
N PRO A 10 12.02 -13.29 -20.53
CA PRO A 10 11.53 -12.10 -19.87
C PRO A 10 10.43 -12.47 -18.87
N ALA A 11 10.42 -11.79 -17.72
CA ALA A 11 9.41 -12.01 -16.71
C ALA A 11 8.02 -11.75 -17.28
N THR A 12 7.06 -12.59 -16.92
CA THR A 12 5.66 -12.37 -17.27
C THR A 12 5.14 -11.13 -16.55
N LEU A 13 4.02 -10.60 -17.03
CA LEU A 13 3.38 -9.48 -16.36
C LEU A 13 3.05 -9.82 -14.91
N LYS A 14 2.57 -11.04 -14.66
CA LYS A 14 2.28 -11.52 -13.31
C LYS A 14 3.53 -11.57 -12.44
N GLU A 15 4.63 -12.05 -12.98
CA GLU A 15 5.89 -12.14 -12.23
C GLU A 15 6.43 -10.77 -11.87
N ARG A 16 6.38 -9.80 -12.80
CA ARG A 16 6.80 -8.43 -12.54
C ARG A 16 5.94 -7.78 -11.47
N HIS A 17 4.64 -8.05 -11.53
CA HIS A 17 3.69 -7.55 -10.54
C HIS A 17 4.02 -8.08 -9.14
N MET A 18 4.34 -9.38 -9.04
CA MET A 18 4.71 -10.00 -7.76
C MET A 18 6.03 -9.43 -7.20
N VAL A 19 7.00 -9.15 -8.07
CA VAL A 19 8.26 -8.54 -7.66
C VAL A 19 8.01 -7.13 -7.09
N GLU A 20 7.16 -6.36 -7.74
CA GLU A 20 6.81 -5.02 -7.31
C GLU A 20 6.11 -5.04 -5.96
N ILE A 21 5.17 -5.96 -5.76
CA ILE A 21 4.46 -6.13 -4.49
C ILE A 21 5.44 -6.49 -3.38
N LYS A 22 6.36 -7.42 -3.62
CA LYS A 22 7.38 -7.79 -2.64
C LYS A 22 8.26 -6.61 -2.26
N LYS A 23 8.61 -5.80 -3.23
CA LYS A 23 9.42 -4.59 -2.98
C LYS A 23 8.68 -3.62 -2.06
N TYR A 24 7.40 -3.40 -2.29
CA TYR A 24 6.60 -2.53 -1.43
C TYR A 24 6.49 -3.10 -0.03
N ILE A 25 6.32 -4.40 0.10
CA ILE A 25 6.26 -5.07 1.40
C ILE A 25 7.57 -4.86 2.16
N GLU A 26 8.71 -5.01 1.50
CA GLU A 26 10.01 -4.77 2.11
C GLU A 26 10.15 -3.33 2.60
N GLU A 27 9.72 -2.36 1.80
CA GLU A 27 9.76 -0.96 2.20
C GLU A 27 8.89 -0.69 3.43
N ILE A 28 7.74 -1.35 3.53
CA ILE A 28 6.84 -1.21 4.67
C ILE A 28 7.47 -1.78 5.94
N ILE A 29 8.02 -2.98 5.85
CA ILE A 29 8.56 -3.70 7.00
C ILE A 29 9.88 -3.08 7.51
N GLU A 30 10.74 -2.67 6.60
CA GLU A 30 12.06 -2.13 6.96
C GLU A 30 12.00 -0.82 7.73
N THR A 31 10.91 -0.10 7.60
CA THR A 31 10.78 1.21 8.23
C THR A 31 10.20 1.06 9.63
N SER A 32 10.97 1.41 10.66
CA SER A 32 10.43 1.49 12.00
C SER A 32 9.78 2.85 12.18
N GLY A 33 8.69 2.90 12.93
CA GLY A 33 7.97 4.14 13.08
C GLY A 33 7.04 4.12 14.28
N PHE A 34 6.09 5.02 14.26
CA PHE A 34 5.14 5.21 15.35
C PHE A 34 4.14 4.07 15.44
N ILE A 35 3.65 3.61 14.30
CA ILE A 35 2.78 2.44 14.22
C ILE A 35 3.44 1.51 13.19
N ASN A 36 3.91 0.36 13.66
CA ASN A 36 4.69 -0.55 12.83
C ASN A 36 3.85 -1.69 12.26
N ILE A 37 4.13 -2.02 11.00
CA ILE A 37 3.60 -3.22 10.36
C ILE A 37 4.74 -4.22 10.33
N ASP A 38 4.55 -5.40 10.88
CA ASP A 38 5.58 -6.43 10.93
C ASP A 38 5.28 -7.57 9.94
N ASN A 39 6.19 -8.54 9.90
CA ASN A 39 6.03 -9.70 9.02
C ASN A 39 4.76 -10.49 9.30
N HIS A 40 4.35 -10.56 10.56
CA HIS A 40 3.15 -11.28 10.96
C HIS A 40 1.90 -10.63 10.37
N ASP A 41 1.85 -9.30 10.40
CA ASP A 41 0.74 -8.54 9.81
C ASP A 41 0.65 -8.78 8.31
N VAL A 42 1.81 -8.81 7.63
CA VAL A 42 1.86 -9.05 6.19
C VAL A 42 1.43 -10.48 5.86
N ASP A 43 1.91 -11.46 6.62
CA ASP A 43 1.53 -12.86 6.41
C ASP A 43 0.03 -13.06 6.58
N ASN A 44 -0.56 -12.45 7.61
CA ASN A 44 -2.00 -12.49 7.82
C ASN A 44 -2.76 -11.82 6.68
N PHE A 45 -2.25 -10.70 6.18
CA PHE A 45 -2.86 -10.00 5.04
C PHE A 45 -2.87 -10.89 3.79
N LEU A 46 -1.76 -11.55 3.51
CA LEU A 46 -1.61 -12.36 2.29
C LEU A 46 -2.33 -13.71 2.36
N GLN A 47 -2.69 -14.14 3.57
CA GLN A 47 -3.31 -15.46 3.78
C GLN A 47 -4.61 -15.59 2.99
N ASN A 48 -4.73 -16.67 2.22
CA ASN A 48 -5.91 -16.99 1.43
C ASN A 48 -6.24 -15.99 0.31
N LEU A 49 -5.28 -15.15 -0.07
CA LEU A 49 -5.44 -14.22 -1.18
C LEU A 49 -4.78 -14.77 -2.44
N GLU A 50 -5.49 -14.73 -3.55
CA GLU A 50 -4.93 -15.05 -4.86
C GLU A 50 -4.67 -13.80 -5.69
N ILE A 51 -5.46 -12.74 -5.45
CA ILE A 51 -5.35 -11.49 -6.19
C ILE A 51 -4.93 -10.39 -5.22
N VAL A 52 -3.75 -9.85 -5.45
CA VAL A 52 -3.20 -8.74 -4.66
C VAL A 52 -2.69 -7.69 -5.63
N ASP A 53 -2.98 -6.45 -5.37
CA ASP A 53 -2.44 -5.34 -6.15
C ASP A 53 -1.95 -4.25 -5.22
N ALA A 54 -1.07 -3.41 -5.71
CA ALA A 54 -0.41 -2.40 -4.90
C ALA A 54 -0.19 -1.11 -5.69
N ILE A 55 -0.13 -0.01 -4.96
CA ILE A 55 0.18 1.29 -5.53
C ILE A 55 0.97 2.11 -4.52
N LYS A 56 1.88 2.92 -5.02
CA LYS A 56 2.67 3.85 -4.22
C LYS A 56 2.41 5.25 -4.75
N VAL A 57 1.97 6.13 -3.88
CA VAL A 57 1.65 7.51 -4.27
C VAL A 57 2.35 8.51 -3.33
N HIS A 58 2.63 9.67 -3.86
CA HIS A 58 3.23 10.78 -3.11
C HIS A 58 2.29 11.97 -3.18
N GLY A 59 2.30 12.78 -2.14
CA GLY A 59 1.49 13.99 -2.12
C GLY A 59 1.75 14.80 -0.85
N ARG A 60 0.81 15.69 -0.54
CA ARG A 60 0.91 16.57 0.61
C ARG A 60 0.15 15.97 1.80
N SER A 61 0.68 16.19 2.99
CA SER A 61 0.05 15.67 4.21
C SER A 61 -1.37 16.19 4.41
N ASN A 62 -1.66 17.41 3.97
CA ASN A 62 -2.99 17.98 4.09
C ASN A 62 -4.02 17.41 3.10
N SER A 63 -3.57 16.54 2.20
CA SER A 63 -4.43 15.87 1.21
C SER A 63 -4.44 14.36 1.39
N VAL A 64 -4.08 13.86 2.57
CA VAL A 64 -3.93 12.43 2.82
C VAL A 64 -5.21 11.64 2.50
N GLU A 65 -6.38 12.19 2.86
CA GLU A 65 -7.64 11.51 2.61
C GLU A 65 -7.94 11.36 1.11
N GLU A 66 -7.65 12.39 0.33
CA GLU A 66 -7.85 12.35 -1.12
C GLU A 66 -6.89 11.36 -1.77
N LEU A 67 -5.63 11.36 -1.34
CA LEU A 67 -4.63 10.42 -1.84
C LEU A 67 -5.04 8.97 -1.58
N LEU A 68 -5.49 8.70 -0.36
CA LEU A 68 -5.93 7.35 0.01
C LEU A 68 -7.17 6.95 -0.78
N ALA A 69 -8.18 7.82 -0.85
CA ALA A 69 -9.41 7.54 -1.56
C ALA A 69 -9.16 7.28 -3.05
N ASP A 70 -8.35 8.12 -3.68
CA ASP A 70 -8.03 7.99 -5.10
C ASP A 70 -7.25 6.70 -5.38
N ALA A 71 -6.31 6.35 -4.50
CA ALA A 71 -5.52 5.14 -4.64
C ALA A 71 -6.40 3.89 -4.52
N LEU A 72 -7.29 3.85 -3.54
CA LEU A 72 -8.22 2.73 -3.37
C LEU A 72 -9.15 2.60 -4.57
N LYS A 73 -9.65 3.72 -5.07
CA LYS A 73 -10.51 3.73 -6.26
C LYS A 73 -9.76 3.19 -7.47
N THR A 74 -8.53 3.63 -7.68
CA THR A 74 -7.69 3.18 -8.78
C THR A 74 -7.47 1.67 -8.73
N LEU A 75 -7.13 1.14 -7.56
CA LEU A 75 -6.92 -0.28 -7.38
C LEU A 75 -8.20 -1.08 -7.61
N GLN A 76 -9.34 -0.58 -7.12
CA GLN A 76 -10.62 -1.25 -7.29
C GLN A 76 -11.04 -1.30 -8.77
N GLU A 77 -10.91 -0.19 -9.48
CA GLU A 77 -11.25 -0.13 -10.91
C GLU A 77 -10.36 -1.04 -11.74
N LYS A 78 -9.07 -1.06 -11.43
CA LYS A 78 -8.09 -1.88 -12.15
C LYS A 78 -8.36 -3.37 -11.99
N ASN A 79 -8.95 -3.78 -10.86
CA ASN A 79 -9.19 -5.18 -10.55
C ASN A 79 -10.66 -5.60 -10.66
N SER A 80 -11.52 -4.70 -11.14
CA SER A 80 -12.93 -5.01 -11.34
C SER A 80 -13.09 -6.22 -12.29
N PRO A 81 -14.04 -7.14 -12.04
CA PRO A 81 -15.14 -7.05 -11.08
C PRO A 81 -14.84 -7.60 -9.68
N HIS A 82 -13.60 -7.96 -9.39
CA HIS A 82 -13.22 -8.45 -8.07
C HIS A 82 -13.37 -7.35 -7.04
N LYS A 83 -13.82 -7.72 -5.84
CA LYS A 83 -14.01 -6.75 -4.77
C LYS A 83 -12.86 -6.79 -3.78
N CYS A 84 -12.44 -5.62 -3.32
CA CYS A 84 -11.43 -5.51 -2.27
C CYS A 84 -11.98 -6.06 -0.97
N ILE A 85 -11.23 -6.96 -0.34
CA ILE A 85 -11.62 -7.58 0.93
C ILE A 85 -10.60 -7.35 2.04
N LYS A 86 -9.38 -6.97 1.69
CA LYS A 86 -8.33 -6.65 2.66
C LYS A 86 -7.53 -5.46 2.17
N ILE A 87 -7.16 -4.59 3.11
CA ILE A 87 -6.33 -3.42 2.83
C ILE A 87 -5.17 -3.40 3.83
N LEU A 88 -3.97 -3.20 3.32
CA LEU A 88 -2.79 -2.95 4.14
C LEU A 88 -2.12 -1.71 3.58
N PHE A 89 -1.93 -0.68 4.39
CA PHE A 89 -1.27 0.51 3.89
C PHE A 89 -0.30 1.12 4.89
N SER A 90 0.69 1.82 4.37
CA SER A 90 1.72 2.50 5.13
C SER A 90 1.71 3.97 4.74
N ILE A 91 1.78 4.83 5.75
CA ILE A 91 1.93 6.27 5.57
C ILE A 91 3.31 6.66 6.09
N LYS A 92 4.09 7.32 5.24
CA LYS A 92 5.38 7.88 5.65
C LYS A 92 5.33 9.38 5.50
N SER A 93 5.79 10.08 6.53
CA SER A 93 5.88 11.54 6.53
C SER A 93 7.31 11.96 6.84
N SER A 94 7.63 13.24 6.66
CA SER A 94 8.98 13.74 6.95
C SER A 94 9.28 13.71 8.45
N ASN A 95 8.25 13.86 9.28
CA ASN A 95 8.36 13.72 10.73
C ASN A 95 7.00 13.34 11.32
N ILE A 96 7.01 12.90 12.58
CA ILE A 96 5.82 12.38 13.25
C ILE A 96 4.67 13.39 13.32
N GLY A 97 5.00 14.69 13.45
CA GLY A 97 3.98 15.72 13.57
C GLY A 97 3.24 16.08 12.30
N GLU A 98 3.67 15.55 11.16
CA GLU A 98 3.04 15.84 9.86
C GLU A 98 1.64 15.26 9.74
N ILE A 99 1.39 14.14 10.40
CA ILE A 99 0.08 13.48 10.38
C ILE A 99 -0.61 13.79 11.71
N THR A 100 -1.67 14.57 11.64
CA THR A 100 -2.41 15.04 12.81
C THR A 100 -3.56 14.09 13.14
N MET A 101 -4.15 14.29 14.32
CA MET A 101 -5.37 13.54 14.70
C MET A 101 -6.51 13.83 13.73
N ASP A 102 -6.60 15.05 13.21
CA ASP A 102 -7.60 15.40 12.21
C ASP A 102 -7.38 14.60 10.93
N ASP A 103 -6.14 14.46 10.49
CA ASP A 103 -5.79 13.63 9.33
C ASP A 103 -6.19 12.17 9.57
N MET A 104 -5.95 11.65 10.76
CA MET A 104 -6.32 10.29 11.11
C MET A 104 -7.83 10.07 11.10
N ASN A 105 -8.59 11.07 11.55
CA ASN A 105 -10.05 11.04 11.48
C ASN A 105 -10.53 11.01 10.04
N LYS A 106 -9.90 11.77 9.16
CA LYS A 106 -10.23 11.79 7.74
C LYS A 106 -9.92 10.44 7.09
N ILE A 107 -8.81 9.84 7.46
CA ILE A 107 -8.46 8.49 6.99
C ILE A 107 -9.54 7.49 7.42
N SER A 108 -9.96 7.57 8.67
CA SER A 108 -11.03 6.70 9.20
C SER A 108 -12.34 6.88 8.43
N GLU A 109 -12.68 8.11 8.06
CA GLU A 109 -13.87 8.37 7.26
C GLU A 109 -13.79 7.72 5.87
N VAL A 110 -12.63 7.78 5.22
CA VAL A 110 -12.43 7.12 3.93
C VAL A 110 -12.62 5.62 4.07
N LEU A 111 -12.02 5.04 5.10
CA LEU A 111 -12.10 3.59 5.34
C LEU A 111 -13.52 3.15 5.72
N SER A 112 -14.28 4.02 6.38
CA SER A 112 -15.67 3.69 6.76
C SER A 112 -16.61 3.61 5.56
N GLN A 113 -16.23 4.17 4.43
CA GLN A 113 -16.98 4.05 3.19
C GLN A 113 -16.78 2.71 2.51
N CYS A 114 -15.76 1.95 2.95
CA CYS A 114 -15.55 0.60 2.49
C CYS A 114 -16.54 -0.34 3.15
N ASP A 115 -16.68 -1.56 2.60
CA ASP A 115 -17.53 -2.59 3.19
C ASP A 115 -17.05 -2.88 4.63
N GLU A 116 -17.99 -3.03 5.56
CA GLU A 116 -17.66 -3.30 6.96
C GLU A 116 -16.86 -4.58 7.17
N GLU A 117 -16.95 -5.51 6.24
CA GLU A 117 -16.22 -6.77 6.32
C GLU A 117 -14.76 -6.67 5.85
N ILE A 118 -14.35 -5.50 5.34
CA ILE A 118 -12.97 -5.32 4.90
C ILE A 118 -12.04 -5.27 6.11
N SER A 119 -11.01 -6.12 6.07
CA SER A 119 -9.96 -6.11 7.07
C SER A 119 -8.93 -5.05 6.70
N VAL A 120 -8.58 -4.18 7.65
CA VAL A 120 -7.62 -3.10 7.41
C VAL A 120 -6.48 -3.18 8.43
N VAL A 121 -5.25 -3.14 7.93
CA VAL A 121 -4.04 -3.01 8.75
C VAL A 121 -3.27 -1.81 8.21
N TRP A 122 -2.78 -0.95 9.09
CA TRP A 122 -2.03 0.21 8.63
C TRP A 122 -0.91 0.58 9.58
N GLY A 123 0.06 1.30 9.06
CA GLY A 123 1.20 1.78 9.82
C GLY A 123 1.53 3.22 9.50
N LEU A 124 2.24 3.84 10.42
CA LEU A 124 2.67 5.23 10.33
C LEU A 124 4.15 5.30 10.70
N SER A 125 4.96 5.82 9.80
CA SER A 125 6.40 5.93 10.01
C SER A 125 6.92 7.23 9.41
N THR A 126 8.22 7.45 9.53
CA THR A 126 8.86 8.64 8.99
C THR A 126 9.93 8.26 7.98
N ASN A 127 10.18 9.17 7.06
CA ASN A 127 11.26 9.06 6.08
C ASN A 127 11.87 10.46 5.95
N ASP A 128 13.09 10.63 6.46
CA ASP A 128 13.76 11.92 6.49
C ASP A 128 14.16 12.44 5.11
N LYS A 129 14.04 11.60 4.08
CA LYS A 129 14.27 12.02 2.69
C LYS A 129 13.09 12.79 2.12
N LEU A 130 11.92 12.70 2.74
CA LEU A 130 10.76 13.46 2.34
C LEU A 130 10.90 14.91 2.77
N ASN A 131 10.38 15.82 1.94
CA ASN A 131 10.34 17.24 2.30
C ASN A 131 9.23 17.48 3.31
N GLN A 132 9.34 18.57 4.05
CA GLN A 132 8.31 18.96 5.00
C GLN A 132 6.95 19.08 4.31
N GLY A 133 5.94 18.49 4.91
CA GLY A 133 4.58 18.48 4.37
C GLY A 133 4.34 17.46 3.27
N GLU A 134 5.36 16.67 2.93
CA GLU A 134 5.26 15.64 1.90
C GLU A 134 5.01 14.30 2.55
N ILE A 135 4.14 13.48 1.94
CA ILE A 135 3.89 12.13 2.42
C ILE A 135 3.98 11.12 1.29
N GLU A 136 4.23 9.88 1.66
CA GLU A 136 4.27 8.75 0.76
C GLU A 136 3.32 7.68 1.30
N LEU A 137 2.43 7.21 0.43
CA LEU A 137 1.52 6.13 0.76
C LEU A 137 1.87 4.90 -0.07
N ILE A 138 1.94 3.75 0.59
CA ILE A 138 2.02 2.45 -0.08
C ILE A 138 0.77 1.70 0.33
N ILE A 139 -0.04 1.29 -0.64
CA ILE A 139 -1.32 0.65 -0.38
C ILE A 139 -1.35 -0.69 -1.11
N LEU A 140 -1.65 -1.74 -0.35
CA LEU A 140 -1.89 -3.07 -0.90
C LEU A 140 -3.35 -3.43 -0.68
N CYS A 141 -3.98 -3.95 -1.73
CA CYS A 141 -5.35 -4.44 -1.64
C CYS A 141 -5.38 -5.91 -2.01
N GLY A 142 -6.11 -6.69 -1.23
CA GLY A 142 -6.42 -8.08 -1.54
C GLY A 142 -7.86 -8.16 -2.02
N PHE A 143 -8.07 -8.94 -3.08
CA PHE A 143 -9.38 -9.02 -3.74
C PHE A 143 -9.93 -10.44 -3.66
N ASP A 144 -11.26 -10.54 -3.69
CA ASP A 144 -11.93 -11.83 -3.79
C ASP A 144 -11.72 -12.42 -5.19
N LYS A 145 -12.09 -13.68 -5.32
CA LYS A 145 -11.98 -14.36 -6.61
C LYS A 145 -13.12 -14.03 -7.53
#